data_263d88e4fb2d002204643decb9c407a2
#
_entry.id   263d88e4fb2d002204643decb9c407a2
#
_cell.length_a   1.000
_cell.length_b   1.000
_cell.length_c   1.000
_cell.angle_alpha   90.00
_cell.angle_beta   90.00
_cell.angle_gamma   90.00
#
_symmetry.space_group_name_H-M   'P 1'
#
loop_
_entity.id
_entity.type
_entity.pdbx_description
1 polymer ?
#
loop_
_entity_poly.entity_id
_entity_poly.type
_entity_poly.pdbx_seq_one_letter_code
_entity_poly.pdbx_strand_id
1 'polypeptide(L)'
;MDLKNKTVMVVGTGISGIGAVDLLNKVGADCILYDGNEKLDRQKVQEKLGDNKAEIIIGAFDESLLPKIDLLVISPGVPIDSPIVLTFKNAGIPVWGEIELAYNYDKGKVIAITGTNGKTTTTALVGQIIAAYNEKTFVVGNIGNSYTGEVLKTSEDSYTVAEISSFQLETVHEFHPIVSAILNITPDHLNRHHTMECYAWTKERISENQTKADTCVLNLEDKYLTDFAPECKADVVWFSCLLYTSPSPRDGAT
;
A
#
# COMPACT_ATOMS: atom_id res chain seq x y z
N MET A 1 -8.83 -1.19 13.14
CA MET A 1 -9.58 -0.07 13.83
C MET A 1 -10.98 0.02 13.22
N ASP A 2 -12.06 0.19 14.03
CA ASP A 2 -13.40 0.49 13.49
C ASP A 2 -13.50 2.01 13.23
N LEU A 3 -13.80 2.37 11.97
CA LEU A 3 -13.90 3.77 11.54
C LEU A 3 -15.34 4.29 11.46
N LYS A 4 -16.32 3.49 11.81
CA LYS A 4 -17.73 3.93 11.82
C LYS A 4 -17.91 5.11 12.79
N ASN A 5 -18.55 6.18 12.31
CA ASN A 5 -18.75 7.46 13.05
C ASN A 5 -17.43 8.15 13.48
N LYS A 6 -16.30 7.81 12.86
CA LYS A 6 -15.02 8.49 13.04
C LYS A 6 -14.87 9.58 11.98
N THR A 7 -14.24 10.69 12.35
CA THR A 7 -13.88 11.73 11.39
C THR A 7 -12.50 11.45 10.83
N VAL A 8 -12.42 11.21 9.53
CA VAL A 8 -11.18 10.89 8.82
C VAL A 8 -10.86 11.98 7.80
N MET A 9 -9.68 12.55 7.92
CA MET A 9 -9.20 13.49 6.91
C MET A 9 -8.35 12.75 5.88
N VAL A 10 -8.72 12.91 4.60
CA VAL A 10 -7.99 12.35 3.45
C VAL A 10 -7.21 13.46 2.76
N VAL A 11 -5.90 13.30 2.59
CA VAL A 11 -5.02 14.26 1.92
C VAL A 11 -4.72 13.82 0.50
N GLY A 12 -5.05 14.69 -0.45
CA GLY A 12 -4.88 14.49 -1.89
C GLY A 12 -6.19 14.17 -2.61
N THR A 13 -6.45 14.89 -3.70
CA THR A 13 -7.66 14.81 -4.53
C THR A 13 -7.48 13.97 -5.81
N GLY A 14 -6.43 13.12 -5.82
CA GLY A 14 -6.17 12.15 -6.88
C GLY A 14 -7.01 10.87 -6.75
N ILE A 15 -6.72 9.88 -7.61
CA ILE A 15 -7.45 8.59 -7.65
C ILE A 15 -7.44 7.90 -6.28
N SER A 16 -6.28 7.82 -5.62
CA SER A 16 -6.15 7.17 -4.30
C SER A 16 -6.96 7.88 -3.22
N GLY A 17 -6.95 9.23 -3.19
CA GLY A 17 -7.72 9.98 -2.20
C GLY A 17 -9.23 9.84 -2.40
N ILE A 18 -9.71 9.92 -3.65
CA ILE A 18 -11.13 9.68 -3.97
C ILE A 18 -11.53 8.24 -3.60
N GLY A 19 -10.69 7.25 -3.92
CA GLY A 19 -10.93 5.85 -3.54
C GLY A 19 -10.96 5.63 -2.03
N ALA A 20 -10.11 6.35 -1.27
CA ALA A 20 -10.14 6.32 0.19
C ALA A 20 -11.47 6.90 0.75
N VAL A 21 -11.94 8.04 0.21
CA VAL A 21 -13.24 8.64 0.58
C VAL A 21 -14.38 7.68 0.27
N ASP A 22 -14.37 7.02 -0.89
CA ASP A 22 -15.40 6.04 -1.27
C ASP A 22 -15.47 4.88 -0.26
N LEU A 23 -14.32 4.30 0.10
CA LEU A 23 -14.25 3.26 1.12
C LEU A 23 -14.77 3.76 2.48
N LEU A 24 -14.30 4.92 2.93
CA LEU A 24 -14.66 5.52 4.20
C LEU A 24 -16.17 5.79 4.30
N ASN A 25 -16.79 6.30 3.24
CA ASN A 25 -18.25 6.49 3.18
C ASN A 25 -19.01 5.17 3.32
N LYS A 26 -18.55 4.10 2.62
CA LYS A 26 -19.17 2.77 2.68
C LYS A 26 -19.10 2.13 4.07
N VAL A 27 -18.06 2.46 4.84
CA VAL A 27 -17.90 1.95 6.21
C VAL A 27 -18.51 2.88 7.27
N GLY A 28 -19.08 4.01 6.87
CA GLY A 28 -19.82 4.93 7.74
C GLY A 28 -18.93 5.90 8.51
N ALA A 29 -17.79 6.29 7.97
CA ALA A 29 -16.94 7.36 8.49
C ALA A 29 -17.37 8.72 7.94
N ASP A 30 -17.15 9.79 8.72
CA ASP A 30 -17.27 11.17 8.27
C ASP A 30 -15.97 11.60 7.61
N CYS A 31 -16.03 12.16 6.39
CA CYS A 31 -14.84 12.45 5.60
C CYS A 31 -14.60 13.95 5.43
N ILE A 32 -13.33 14.34 5.60
CA ILE A 32 -12.80 15.62 5.17
C ILE A 32 -11.80 15.32 4.04
N LEU A 33 -12.00 15.88 2.84
CA LEU A 33 -11.06 15.76 1.73
C LEU A 33 -10.26 17.05 1.61
N TYR A 34 -8.98 16.96 1.86
CA TYR A 34 -8.06 18.09 1.89
C TYR A 34 -7.03 18.04 0.76
N ASP A 35 -6.74 19.21 0.19
CA ASP A 35 -5.61 19.40 -0.71
C ASP A 35 -5.01 20.80 -0.53
N GLY A 36 -3.71 20.86 -0.27
CA GLY A 36 -3.00 22.13 -0.05
C GLY A 36 -2.78 22.98 -1.31
N ASN A 37 -3.14 22.49 -2.49
CA ASN A 37 -2.99 23.23 -3.74
C ASN A 37 -4.16 24.21 -3.95
N GLU A 38 -3.95 25.48 -3.62
CA GLU A 38 -4.94 26.56 -3.75
C GLU A 38 -5.47 26.79 -5.18
N LYS A 39 -4.75 26.26 -6.19
CA LYS A 39 -5.16 26.39 -7.60
C LYS A 39 -6.20 25.35 -8.03
N LEU A 40 -6.54 24.39 -7.16
CA LEU A 40 -7.54 23.40 -7.47
C LEU A 40 -8.93 24.02 -7.55
N ASP A 41 -9.65 23.61 -8.58
CA ASP A 41 -11.06 23.95 -8.75
C ASP A 41 -11.93 23.02 -7.88
N ARG A 42 -12.57 23.60 -6.88
CA ARG A 42 -13.46 22.89 -5.94
C ARG A 42 -14.59 22.13 -6.67
N GLN A 43 -15.12 22.72 -7.75
CA GLN A 43 -16.19 22.09 -8.52
C GLN A 43 -15.71 20.81 -9.20
N LYS A 44 -14.49 20.82 -9.78
CA LYS A 44 -13.88 19.61 -10.36
C LYS A 44 -13.57 18.54 -9.32
N VAL A 45 -13.20 18.93 -8.11
CA VAL A 45 -13.01 17.98 -7.00
C VAL A 45 -14.35 17.36 -6.61
N GLN A 46 -15.42 18.16 -6.52
CA GLN A 46 -16.76 17.67 -6.25
C GLN A 46 -17.26 16.71 -7.34
N GLU A 47 -17.01 17.01 -8.61
CA GLU A 47 -17.34 16.13 -9.73
C GLU A 47 -16.63 14.77 -9.63
N LYS A 48 -15.35 14.74 -9.21
CA LYS A 48 -14.61 13.49 -8.98
C LYS A 48 -15.16 12.67 -7.81
N LEU A 49 -15.66 13.32 -6.78
CA LEU A 49 -16.29 12.64 -5.63
C LEU A 49 -17.59 11.93 -6.03
N GLY A 50 -18.32 12.44 -7.06
CA GLY A 50 -19.60 11.91 -7.45
C GLY A 50 -20.61 11.96 -6.28
N ASP A 51 -21.17 10.79 -5.94
CA ASP A 51 -22.14 10.65 -4.84
C ASP A 51 -21.51 10.54 -3.45
N ASN A 52 -20.17 10.46 -3.37
CA ASN A 52 -19.46 10.38 -2.10
C ASN A 52 -19.55 11.70 -1.33
N LYS A 53 -19.66 11.59 -0.02
CA LYS A 53 -19.79 12.73 0.89
C LYS A 53 -18.45 13.03 1.55
N ALA A 54 -18.00 14.26 1.41
CA ALA A 54 -16.84 14.77 2.15
C ALA A 54 -16.94 16.31 2.28
N GLU A 55 -16.49 16.83 3.41
CA GLU A 55 -16.17 18.25 3.51
C GLU A 55 -14.88 18.50 2.71
N ILE A 56 -14.93 19.39 1.68
CA ILE A 56 -13.77 19.69 0.86
C ILE A 56 -13.06 20.91 1.43
N ILE A 57 -11.76 20.79 1.70
CA ILE A 57 -10.88 21.89 2.13
C ILE A 57 -9.75 22.01 1.11
N ILE A 58 -9.56 23.21 0.53
CA ILE A 58 -8.51 23.50 -0.46
C ILE A 58 -7.67 24.67 0.05
N GLY A 59 -6.35 24.53 -0.01
CA GLY A 59 -5.40 25.57 0.41
C GLY A 59 -4.99 25.44 1.87
N ALA A 60 -5.14 26.52 2.66
CA ALA A 60 -4.70 26.55 4.04
C ALA A 60 -5.53 25.60 4.92
N PHE A 61 -4.85 24.85 5.80
CA PHE A 61 -5.49 23.98 6.79
C PHE A 61 -5.71 24.76 8.09
N ASP A 62 -6.91 24.69 8.64
CA ASP A 62 -7.23 25.25 9.96
C ASP A 62 -6.95 24.21 11.05
N GLU A 63 -5.90 24.43 11.83
CA GLU A 63 -5.49 23.54 12.91
C GLU A 63 -6.53 23.42 14.04
N SER A 64 -7.50 24.33 14.13
CA SER A 64 -8.61 24.21 15.08
C SER A 64 -9.49 22.96 14.84
N LEU A 65 -9.38 22.34 13.66
CA LEU A 65 -10.06 21.08 13.31
C LEU A 65 -9.39 19.84 13.91
N LEU A 66 -8.09 19.91 14.27
CA LEU A 66 -7.34 18.73 14.76
C LEU A 66 -8.06 17.94 15.85
N PRO A 67 -8.66 18.57 16.90
CA PRO A 67 -9.34 17.81 17.96
C PRO A 67 -10.57 17.02 17.50
N LYS A 68 -11.04 17.26 16.28
CA LYS A 68 -12.21 16.59 15.71
C LYS A 68 -11.85 15.44 14.79
N ILE A 69 -10.56 15.28 14.45
CA ILE A 69 -10.10 14.31 13.46
C ILE A 69 -9.46 13.13 14.18
N ASP A 70 -9.99 11.94 13.94
CA ASP A 70 -9.53 10.69 14.55
C ASP A 70 -8.36 10.04 13.78
N LEU A 71 -8.27 10.27 12.47
CA LEU A 71 -7.30 9.64 11.58
C LEU A 71 -6.97 10.53 10.38
N LEU A 72 -5.70 10.58 10.00
CA LEU A 72 -5.25 11.14 8.73
C LEU A 72 -4.96 9.99 7.74
N VAL A 73 -5.55 10.04 6.55
CA VAL A 73 -5.21 9.14 5.44
C VAL A 73 -4.53 9.95 4.35
N ILE A 74 -3.34 9.54 3.94
CA ILE A 74 -2.58 10.25 2.90
C ILE A 74 -2.48 9.45 1.59
N SER A 75 -2.59 10.16 0.48
CA SER A 75 -2.28 9.59 -0.83
C SER A 75 -0.78 9.35 -0.98
N PRO A 76 -0.33 8.34 -1.75
CA PRO A 76 1.11 8.01 -1.89
C PRO A 76 1.99 9.17 -2.36
N GLY A 77 1.42 10.10 -3.12
CA GLY A 77 2.13 11.31 -3.58
C GLY A 77 2.42 12.34 -2.48
N VAL A 78 1.80 12.24 -1.32
CA VAL A 78 2.00 13.17 -0.20
C VAL A 78 3.21 12.74 0.63
N PRO A 79 4.25 13.59 0.77
CA PRO A 79 5.41 13.27 1.59
C PRO A 79 5.06 13.11 3.08
N ILE A 80 5.64 12.06 3.70
CA ILE A 80 5.41 11.79 5.14
C ILE A 80 6.06 12.84 6.07
N ASP A 81 6.93 13.66 5.53
CA ASP A 81 7.60 14.80 6.16
C ASP A 81 7.00 16.16 5.74
N SER A 82 5.90 16.14 4.97
CA SER A 82 5.19 17.37 4.60
C SER A 82 4.60 18.07 5.85
N PRO A 83 4.50 19.41 5.82
CA PRO A 83 4.00 20.17 6.99
C PRO A 83 2.68 19.65 7.53
N ILE A 84 1.72 19.33 6.65
CA ILE A 84 0.41 18.81 7.07
C ILE A 84 0.54 17.48 7.81
N VAL A 85 1.34 16.54 7.31
CA VAL A 85 1.54 15.23 7.96
C VAL A 85 2.23 15.40 9.31
N LEU A 86 3.24 16.28 9.40
CA LEU A 86 3.94 16.56 10.65
C LEU A 86 3.00 17.20 11.69
N THR A 87 2.10 18.09 11.28
CA THR A 87 1.08 18.68 12.17
C THR A 87 0.24 17.58 12.84
N PHE A 88 -0.24 16.59 12.06
CA PHE A 88 -1.03 15.48 12.61
C PHE A 88 -0.22 14.55 13.51
N LYS A 89 1.01 14.20 13.10
CA LYS A 89 1.94 13.40 13.93
C LYS A 89 2.22 14.08 15.27
N ASN A 90 2.48 15.38 15.26
CA ASN A 90 2.74 16.15 16.48
C ASN A 90 1.50 16.25 17.39
N ALA A 91 0.31 16.22 16.83
CA ALA A 91 -0.95 16.15 17.57
C ALA A 91 -1.28 14.74 18.08
N GLY A 92 -0.45 13.73 17.78
CA GLY A 92 -0.68 12.33 18.17
C GLY A 92 -1.81 11.64 17.39
N ILE A 93 -2.24 12.21 16.27
CA ILE A 93 -3.27 11.61 15.41
C ILE A 93 -2.60 10.58 14.49
N PRO A 94 -3.14 9.35 14.38
CA PRO A 94 -2.59 8.32 13.51
C PRO A 94 -2.57 8.79 12.04
N VAL A 95 -1.54 8.34 11.30
CA VAL A 95 -1.39 8.64 9.87
C VAL A 95 -1.28 7.33 9.11
N TRP A 96 -2.26 7.03 8.27
CA TRP A 96 -2.29 5.85 7.42
C TRP A 96 -2.12 6.23 5.94
N GLY A 97 -1.64 5.29 5.15
CA GLY A 97 -1.76 5.33 3.70
C GLY A 97 -3.01 4.58 3.22
N GLU A 98 -3.28 4.63 1.93
CA GLU A 98 -4.42 3.92 1.32
C GLU A 98 -4.34 2.40 1.50
N ILE A 99 -3.11 1.84 1.52
CA ILE A 99 -2.89 0.40 1.70
C ILE A 99 -3.26 -0.04 3.11
N GLU A 100 -2.82 0.69 4.12
CA GLU A 100 -3.18 0.42 5.51
C GLU A 100 -4.69 0.56 5.73
N LEU A 101 -5.30 1.61 5.16
CA LEU A 101 -6.75 1.80 5.22
C LEU A 101 -7.50 0.62 4.59
N ALA A 102 -7.08 0.18 3.39
CA ALA A 102 -7.73 -0.94 2.73
C ALA A 102 -7.52 -2.24 3.50
N TYR A 103 -6.28 -2.53 3.91
CA TYR A 103 -5.94 -3.73 4.66
C TYR A 103 -6.76 -3.88 5.95
N ASN A 104 -7.06 -2.79 6.64
CA ASN A 104 -7.89 -2.80 7.85
C ASN A 104 -9.30 -3.41 7.62
N TYR A 105 -9.74 -3.49 6.37
CA TYR A 105 -11.03 -4.08 5.97
C TYR A 105 -10.90 -5.36 5.14
N ASP A 106 -9.67 -5.78 4.79
CA ASP A 106 -9.49 -7.03 4.07
C ASP A 106 -9.74 -8.23 4.98
N LYS A 107 -10.56 -9.15 4.50
CA LYS A 107 -10.90 -10.40 5.19
C LYS A 107 -10.16 -11.61 4.62
N GLY A 108 -9.49 -11.41 3.49
CA GLY A 108 -8.83 -12.47 2.75
C GLY A 108 -7.35 -12.62 3.11
N LYS A 109 -6.68 -13.42 2.30
CA LYS A 109 -5.24 -13.66 2.39
C LYS A 109 -4.52 -12.72 1.44
N VAL A 110 -3.59 -11.92 1.95
CA VAL A 110 -2.85 -10.95 1.15
C VAL A 110 -1.50 -11.50 0.70
N ILE A 111 -1.22 -11.37 -0.60
CA ILE A 111 0.07 -11.62 -1.23
C ILE A 111 0.56 -10.26 -1.75
N ALA A 112 1.67 -9.75 -1.22
CA ALA A 112 2.15 -8.42 -1.51
C ALA A 112 3.48 -8.44 -2.27
N ILE A 113 3.59 -7.64 -3.34
CA ILE A 113 4.76 -7.63 -4.22
C ILE A 113 5.29 -6.20 -4.34
N THR A 114 6.59 -6.04 -4.03
CA THR A 114 7.32 -4.79 -4.22
C THR A 114 8.65 -5.02 -4.94
N GLY A 115 9.37 -3.97 -5.19
CA GLY A 115 10.67 -3.94 -5.87
C GLY A 115 10.84 -2.65 -6.65
N THR A 116 11.99 -2.40 -7.21
CA THR A 116 12.19 -1.29 -8.13
C THR A 116 11.55 -1.60 -9.48
N ASN A 117 11.88 -2.76 -10.05
CA ASN A 117 11.43 -3.19 -11.37
C ASN A 117 10.70 -4.54 -11.31
N GLY A 118 9.84 -4.81 -12.28
CA GLY A 118 9.15 -6.10 -12.45
C GLY A 118 7.89 -6.29 -11.62
N LYS A 119 7.53 -5.36 -10.73
CA LYS A 119 6.35 -5.45 -9.87
C LYS A 119 5.07 -5.80 -10.66
N THR A 120 4.74 -4.98 -11.64
CA THR A 120 3.51 -5.09 -12.44
C THR A 120 3.37 -6.46 -13.12
N THR A 121 4.44 -6.90 -13.79
CA THR A 121 4.45 -8.19 -14.48
C THR A 121 4.30 -9.35 -13.49
N THR A 122 5.04 -9.30 -12.37
CA THR A 122 4.99 -10.34 -11.34
C THR A 122 3.63 -10.38 -10.66
N THR A 123 3.07 -9.21 -10.29
CA THR A 123 1.74 -9.13 -9.66
C THR A 123 0.65 -9.66 -10.59
N ALA A 124 0.68 -9.29 -11.87
CA ALA A 124 -0.28 -9.79 -12.85
C ALA A 124 -0.17 -11.33 -13.04
N LEU A 125 1.07 -11.85 -13.12
CA LEU A 125 1.30 -13.29 -13.27
C LEU A 125 0.84 -14.07 -12.03
N VAL A 126 1.22 -13.63 -10.84
CA VAL A 126 0.79 -14.24 -9.56
C VAL A 126 -0.74 -14.17 -9.45
N GLY A 127 -1.36 -13.03 -9.81
CA GLY A 127 -2.81 -12.89 -9.83
C GLY A 127 -3.49 -13.92 -10.74
N GLN A 128 -2.96 -14.14 -11.95
CA GLN A 128 -3.49 -15.16 -12.87
C GLN A 128 -3.33 -16.59 -12.33
N ILE A 129 -2.19 -16.90 -11.71
CA ILE A 129 -1.93 -18.23 -11.12
C ILE A 129 -2.91 -18.48 -9.96
N ILE A 130 -3.07 -17.50 -9.06
CA ILE A 130 -3.97 -17.63 -7.92
C ILE A 130 -5.44 -17.68 -8.39
N ALA A 131 -5.82 -16.87 -9.39
CA ALA A 131 -7.18 -16.90 -9.95
C ALA A 131 -7.54 -18.24 -10.62
N ALA A 132 -6.57 -18.95 -11.19
CA ALA A 132 -6.77 -20.31 -11.69
C ALA A 132 -7.02 -21.33 -10.57
N TYR A 133 -6.57 -21.04 -9.36
CA TYR A 133 -6.79 -21.84 -8.16
C TYR A 133 -8.06 -21.42 -7.40
N ASN A 134 -8.32 -20.10 -7.31
CA ASN A 134 -9.43 -19.53 -6.56
C ASN A 134 -10.03 -18.33 -7.31
N GLU A 135 -11.29 -18.43 -7.71
CA GLU A 135 -11.99 -17.37 -8.45
C GLU A 135 -12.15 -16.07 -7.64
N LYS A 136 -12.11 -16.15 -6.30
CA LYS A 136 -12.15 -14.97 -5.41
C LYS A 136 -10.76 -14.36 -5.26
N THR A 137 -10.13 -14.01 -6.37
CA THR A 137 -8.81 -13.38 -6.41
C THR A 137 -8.93 -11.95 -6.91
N PHE A 138 -8.40 -11.02 -6.14
CA PHE A 138 -8.38 -9.59 -6.43
C PHE A 138 -6.94 -9.15 -6.71
N VAL A 139 -6.69 -8.54 -7.87
CA VAL A 139 -5.40 -7.93 -8.21
C VAL A 139 -5.55 -6.42 -8.03
N VAL A 140 -4.76 -5.85 -7.13
CA VAL A 140 -4.98 -4.48 -6.63
C VAL A 140 -3.65 -3.74 -6.37
N GLY A 141 -3.76 -2.47 -6.02
CA GLY A 141 -2.65 -1.64 -5.53
C GLY A 141 -2.21 -0.61 -6.55
N ASN A 142 -0.91 -0.53 -6.80
CA ASN A 142 -0.32 0.46 -7.72
C ASN A 142 -0.70 0.23 -9.19
N ILE A 143 -1.30 -0.92 -9.51
CA ILE A 143 -1.83 -1.30 -10.82
C ILE A 143 -3.24 -1.88 -10.70
N GLY A 144 -3.96 -1.92 -11.82
CA GLY A 144 -5.31 -2.49 -11.88
C GLY A 144 -6.32 -1.65 -11.10
N ASN A 145 -7.11 -2.32 -10.28
CA ASN A 145 -8.08 -1.69 -9.42
C ASN A 145 -7.43 -1.16 -8.13
N SER A 146 -7.92 -0.06 -7.60
CA SER A 146 -7.45 0.41 -6.30
C SER A 146 -7.80 -0.60 -5.21
N TYR A 147 -6.91 -0.80 -4.24
CA TYR A 147 -7.19 -1.71 -3.13
C TYR A 147 -8.41 -1.24 -2.33
N THR A 148 -8.53 0.06 -2.07
CA THR A 148 -9.70 0.66 -1.41
C THR A 148 -11.02 0.41 -2.15
N GLY A 149 -11.00 0.30 -3.48
CA GLY A 149 -12.18 0.04 -4.30
C GLY A 149 -12.65 -1.42 -4.28
N GLU A 150 -11.74 -2.37 -4.06
CA GLU A 150 -12.02 -3.81 -4.12
C GLU A 150 -12.20 -4.45 -2.74
N VAL A 151 -11.61 -3.89 -1.70
CA VAL A 151 -11.44 -4.54 -0.40
C VAL A 151 -12.75 -5.01 0.26
N LEU A 152 -13.84 -4.28 0.12
CA LEU A 152 -15.14 -4.68 0.71
C LEU A 152 -15.79 -5.90 0.03
N LYS A 153 -15.23 -6.36 -1.10
CA LYS A 153 -15.66 -7.59 -1.79
C LYS A 153 -14.92 -8.83 -1.27
N THR A 154 -13.87 -8.64 -0.47
CA THR A 154 -13.06 -9.74 0.07
C THR A 154 -13.82 -10.55 1.13
N SER A 155 -13.46 -11.81 1.27
CA SER A 155 -13.99 -12.77 2.23
C SER A 155 -12.86 -13.65 2.75
N GLU A 156 -13.06 -14.38 3.84
CA GLU A 156 -12.02 -15.21 4.48
C GLU A 156 -11.36 -16.22 3.53
N ASP A 157 -12.06 -16.62 2.48
CA ASP A 157 -11.59 -17.54 1.45
C ASP A 157 -11.03 -16.87 0.20
N SER A 158 -10.95 -15.53 0.17
CA SER A 158 -10.39 -14.77 -0.95
C SER A 158 -8.88 -14.58 -0.87
N TYR A 159 -8.28 -14.23 -2.01
CA TYR A 159 -6.89 -13.81 -2.12
C TYR A 159 -6.80 -12.40 -2.70
N THR A 160 -5.99 -11.57 -2.08
CA THR A 160 -5.64 -10.24 -2.57
C THR A 160 -4.19 -10.23 -2.99
N VAL A 161 -3.93 -10.05 -4.29
CA VAL A 161 -2.57 -9.93 -4.85
C VAL A 161 -2.30 -8.46 -5.11
N ALA A 162 -1.44 -7.87 -4.29
CA ALA A 162 -1.24 -6.42 -4.23
C ALA A 162 0.15 -6.00 -4.75
N GLU A 163 0.17 -5.10 -5.75
CA GLU A 163 1.38 -4.36 -6.10
C GLU A 163 1.55 -3.19 -5.15
N ILE A 164 2.67 -3.16 -4.40
CA ILE A 164 2.92 -2.12 -3.42
C ILE A 164 4.17 -1.32 -3.79
N SER A 165 4.02 -0.01 -3.92
CA SER A 165 5.15 0.92 -4.11
C SER A 165 5.86 1.24 -2.79
N SER A 166 7.08 1.78 -2.86
CA SER A 166 7.78 2.25 -1.66
C SER A 166 7.01 3.38 -0.95
N PHE A 167 6.36 4.27 -1.69
CA PHE A 167 5.58 5.37 -1.10
C PHE A 167 4.39 4.86 -0.27
N GLN A 168 3.75 3.78 -0.72
CA GLN A 168 2.66 3.14 0.00
C GLN A 168 3.15 2.43 1.27
N LEU A 169 4.38 1.89 1.25
CA LEU A 169 5.00 1.24 2.41
C LEU A 169 5.45 2.22 3.50
N GLU A 170 5.62 3.51 3.19
CA GLU A 170 6.00 4.53 4.20
C GLU A 170 5.00 4.63 5.37
N THR A 171 3.77 4.21 5.18
CA THR A 171 2.66 4.42 6.11
C THR A 171 1.91 3.14 6.48
N VAL A 172 2.56 1.98 6.35
CA VAL A 172 2.02 0.72 6.86
C VAL A 172 2.27 0.61 8.37
N HIS A 173 1.33 0.00 9.10
CA HIS A 173 1.38 -0.21 10.54
C HIS A 173 1.02 -1.64 10.92
N GLU A 174 -0.16 -2.11 10.52
CA GLU A 174 -0.66 -3.47 10.79
C GLU A 174 -0.69 -4.32 9.51
N PHE A 175 -0.31 -3.74 8.36
CA PHE A 175 -0.27 -4.46 7.09
C PHE A 175 0.56 -5.74 7.20
N HIS A 176 -0.08 -6.89 7.00
CA HIS A 176 0.50 -8.22 7.25
C HIS A 176 0.14 -9.18 6.11
N PRO A 177 0.88 -9.22 5.01
CA PRO A 177 0.68 -10.21 3.96
C PRO A 177 1.17 -11.60 4.42
N ILE A 178 0.44 -12.66 4.05
CA ILE A 178 0.90 -14.05 4.31
C ILE A 178 2.09 -14.44 3.44
N VAL A 179 2.21 -13.80 2.27
CA VAL A 179 3.38 -13.89 1.39
C VAL A 179 3.76 -12.50 0.95
N SER A 180 5.01 -12.13 1.14
CA SER A 180 5.61 -10.92 0.56
C SER A 180 6.70 -11.28 -0.44
N ALA A 181 6.93 -10.42 -1.43
CA ALA A 181 8.05 -10.55 -2.36
C ALA A 181 8.72 -9.19 -2.59
N ILE A 182 10.05 -9.17 -2.49
CA ILE A 182 10.88 -8.02 -2.87
C ILE A 182 11.76 -8.43 -4.05
N LEU A 183 11.43 -7.94 -5.24
CA LEU A 183 12.01 -8.43 -6.49
C LEU A 183 13.44 -7.95 -6.72
N ASN A 184 13.71 -6.70 -6.42
CA ASN A 184 15.02 -6.06 -6.55
C ASN A 184 15.00 -4.66 -5.94
N ILE A 185 16.18 -4.15 -5.59
CA ILE A 185 16.40 -2.80 -5.08
C ILE A 185 17.51 -2.15 -5.89
N THR A 186 17.16 -1.27 -6.81
CA THR A 186 18.09 -0.47 -7.63
C THR A 186 17.77 1.01 -7.49
N PRO A 187 18.71 1.94 -7.78
CA PRO A 187 18.48 3.37 -7.56
C PRO A 187 17.24 3.89 -8.26
N ASP A 188 16.29 4.38 -7.46
CA ASP A 188 15.07 5.05 -7.91
C ASP A 188 14.49 5.91 -6.79
N HIS A 189 13.72 6.93 -7.13
CA HIS A 189 13.00 7.79 -6.17
C HIS A 189 13.86 8.39 -5.03
N LEU A 190 15.18 8.61 -5.25
CA LEU A 190 16.07 9.15 -4.23
C LEU A 190 15.77 10.62 -3.87
N ASN A 191 15.04 11.32 -4.72
CA ASN A 191 14.46 12.63 -4.38
C ASN A 191 13.44 12.56 -3.24
N ARG A 192 12.85 11.39 -2.98
CA ARG A 192 11.91 11.14 -1.88
C ARG A 192 12.57 10.43 -0.70
N HIS A 193 13.32 9.36 -0.98
CA HIS A 193 13.92 8.52 0.05
C HIS A 193 15.31 8.97 0.51
N HIS A 194 15.92 9.95 -0.20
CA HIS A 194 17.22 10.57 0.07
C HIS A 194 18.42 9.64 -0.10
N THR A 195 18.40 8.43 0.46
CA THR A 195 19.49 7.44 0.36
C THR A 195 18.97 6.08 -0.10
N MET A 196 19.89 5.23 -0.60
CA MET A 196 19.55 3.86 -0.98
C MET A 196 19.15 3.01 0.22
N GLU A 197 19.79 3.24 1.36
CA GLU A 197 19.49 2.54 2.63
C GLU A 197 18.06 2.85 3.08
N CYS A 198 17.62 4.12 3.04
CA CYS A 198 16.25 4.51 3.34
C CYS A 198 15.25 3.89 2.35
N TYR A 199 15.61 3.85 1.07
CA TYR A 199 14.77 3.24 0.03
C TYR A 199 14.63 1.72 0.22
N ALA A 200 15.73 1.01 0.51
CA ALA A 200 15.75 -0.41 0.80
C ALA A 200 14.90 -0.72 2.04
N TRP A 201 15.22 -0.06 3.15
CA TRP A 201 14.47 -0.19 4.40
C TRP A 201 12.96 0.04 4.22
N THR A 202 12.57 1.03 3.41
CA THR A 202 11.16 1.29 3.15
C THR A 202 10.48 0.12 2.44
N LYS A 203 11.18 -0.57 1.50
CA LYS A 203 10.64 -1.75 0.83
C LYS A 203 10.59 -2.98 1.74
N GLU A 204 11.56 -3.14 2.61
CA GLU A 204 11.65 -4.22 3.60
C GLU A 204 10.45 -4.22 4.56
N ARG A 205 9.85 -3.04 4.80
CA ARG A 205 8.63 -2.89 5.60
C ARG A 205 7.44 -3.70 5.09
N ILE A 206 7.46 -4.18 3.85
CA ILE A 206 6.42 -5.08 3.34
C ILE A 206 6.26 -6.35 4.19
N SER A 207 7.32 -6.76 4.88
CA SER A 207 7.38 -7.92 5.77
C SER A 207 7.43 -7.58 7.26
N GLU A 208 7.28 -6.30 7.63
CA GLU A 208 7.50 -5.80 9.00
C GLU A 208 6.66 -6.53 10.06
N ASN A 209 5.43 -6.89 9.72
CA ASN A 209 4.50 -7.58 10.61
C ASN A 209 4.41 -9.09 10.35
N GLN A 210 5.18 -9.63 9.40
CA GLN A 210 5.24 -11.06 9.15
C GLN A 210 5.88 -11.82 10.32
N THR A 211 5.56 -13.09 10.41
CA THR A 211 6.03 -14.04 11.41
C THR A 211 6.64 -15.27 10.73
N LYS A 212 7.14 -16.23 11.50
CA LYS A 212 7.64 -17.52 10.98
C LYS A 212 6.58 -18.37 10.27
N ALA A 213 5.29 -18.04 10.40
CA ALA A 213 4.21 -18.70 9.69
C ALA A 213 4.01 -18.15 8.26
N ASP A 214 4.62 -17.01 7.96
CA ASP A 214 4.51 -16.30 6.70
C ASP A 214 5.76 -16.50 5.85
N THR A 215 5.69 -16.16 4.56
CA THR A 215 6.81 -16.30 3.62
C THR A 215 7.24 -14.95 3.07
N CYS A 216 8.55 -14.70 3.06
CA CYS A 216 9.15 -13.56 2.38
C CYS A 216 10.05 -14.05 1.22
N VAL A 217 9.68 -13.73 -0.01
CA VAL A 217 10.42 -14.13 -1.21
C VAL A 217 11.42 -13.04 -1.60
N LEU A 218 12.71 -13.39 -1.62
CA LEU A 218 13.81 -12.45 -1.83
C LEU A 218 14.71 -12.89 -3.01
N ASN A 219 15.28 -11.91 -3.70
CA ASN A 219 16.26 -12.13 -4.78
C ASN A 219 17.66 -12.36 -4.20
N LEU A 220 18.25 -13.53 -4.48
CA LEU A 220 19.57 -13.91 -3.99
C LEU A 220 20.71 -13.06 -4.59
N GLU A 221 20.53 -12.48 -5.77
CA GLU A 221 21.53 -11.63 -6.42
C GLU A 221 21.50 -10.18 -5.93
N ASP A 222 20.51 -9.79 -5.15
CA ASP A 222 20.39 -8.42 -4.65
C ASP A 222 21.06 -8.27 -3.27
N LYS A 223 22.09 -7.42 -3.22
CA LYS A 223 22.88 -7.24 -2.00
C LYS A 223 22.03 -6.70 -0.83
N TYR A 224 21.11 -5.75 -1.07
CA TYR A 224 20.25 -5.21 -0.01
C TYR A 224 19.37 -6.31 0.57
N LEU A 225 18.86 -7.21 -0.27
CA LEU A 225 17.99 -8.29 0.17
C LEU A 225 18.76 -9.42 0.88
N THR A 226 19.98 -9.71 0.48
CA THR A 226 20.85 -10.67 1.21
C THR A 226 21.30 -10.12 2.56
N ASP A 227 21.52 -8.82 2.66
CA ASP A 227 21.86 -8.15 3.92
C ASP A 227 20.63 -8.10 4.86
N PHE A 228 19.41 -7.91 4.33
CA PHE A 228 18.16 -7.86 5.08
C PHE A 228 17.69 -9.23 5.59
N ALA A 229 17.91 -10.30 4.85
CA ALA A 229 17.35 -11.63 5.13
C ALA A 229 17.56 -12.14 6.57
N PRO A 230 18.72 -11.92 7.24
CA PRO A 230 18.89 -12.33 8.64
C PRO A 230 17.97 -11.61 9.63
N GLU A 231 17.46 -10.42 9.29
CA GLU A 231 16.56 -9.61 10.10
C GLU A 231 15.08 -9.90 9.82
N CYS A 232 14.80 -10.57 8.69
CA CYS A 232 13.45 -10.91 8.29
C CYS A 232 12.82 -11.91 9.26
N LYS A 233 11.63 -11.59 9.79
CA LYS A 233 10.92 -12.45 10.74
C LYS A 233 10.19 -13.62 10.07
N ALA A 234 9.90 -13.51 8.76
CA ALA A 234 9.22 -14.54 7.99
C ALA A 234 10.15 -15.70 7.63
N ASP A 235 9.59 -16.77 7.09
CA ASP A 235 10.36 -17.81 6.42
C ASP A 235 10.85 -17.29 5.06
N VAL A 236 12.18 -17.22 4.88
CA VAL A 236 12.77 -16.62 3.67
C VAL A 236 12.90 -17.67 2.58
N VAL A 237 12.30 -17.39 1.43
CA VAL A 237 12.44 -18.18 0.21
C VAL A 237 13.22 -17.37 -0.83
N TRP A 238 14.27 -17.95 -1.38
CA TRP A 238 15.12 -17.32 -2.37
C TRP A 238 14.69 -17.65 -3.79
N PHE A 239 14.69 -16.65 -4.66
CA PHE A 239 14.72 -16.89 -6.10
C PHE A 239 16.04 -16.35 -6.68
N SER A 240 16.47 -16.94 -7.80
CA SER A 240 17.71 -16.61 -8.47
C SER A 240 17.56 -16.77 -9.97
N CYS A 241 18.16 -15.87 -10.75
CA CYS A 241 18.29 -16.00 -12.19
C CYS A 241 19.61 -16.68 -12.59
N LEU A 242 20.57 -16.76 -11.66
CA LEU A 242 21.92 -17.30 -11.91
C LEU A 242 22.11 -18.73 -11.40
N LEU A 243 21.36 -19.14 -10.38
CA LEU A 243 21.42 -20.47 -9.81
C LEU A 243 20.24 -21.30 -10.29
N TYR A 244 20.56 -22.41 -10.93
CA TYR A 244 19.59 -23.40 -11.36
C TYR A 244 19.12 -24.20 -10.13
N THR A 245 18.00 -23.82 -9.54
CA THR A 245 17.49 -24.45 -8.32
C THR A 245 16.44 -25.53 -8.60
N SER A 246 15.93 -25.59 -9.85
CA SER A 246 14.98 -26.64 -10.27
C SER A 246 15.21 -26.94 -11.74
N PRO A 247 15.21 -28.22 -12.16
CA PRO A 247 15.30 -28.57 -13.57
C PRO A 247 14.09 -28.02 -14.32
N SER A 248 14.35 -27.31 -15.41
CA SER A 248 13.29 -26.89 -16.34
C SER A 248 12.61 -28.14 -16.95
N PRO A 249 11.29 -28.10 -17.20
CA PRO A 249 10.63 -29.19 -17.96
C PRO A 249 11.28 -29.48 -19.32
N ARG A 250 12.10 -28.54 -19.85
CA ARG A 250 12.86 -28.73 -21.10
C ARG A 250 14.19 -29.47 -20.93
N ASP A 251 14.70 -29.57 -19.72
CA ASP A 251 16.04 -30.18 -19.46
C ASP A 251 15.97 -31.72 -19.47
N GLY A 252 14.79 -32.31 -19.47
CA GLY A 252 14.56 -33.75 -19.61
C GLY A 252 14.20 -34.21 -21.04
N ALA A 253 14.17 -33.32 -22.02
CA ALA A 253 13.85 -33.60 -23.41
C ALA A 253 15.13 -33.68 -24.26
N THR A 254 15.94 -34.69 -24.06
CA THR A 254 16.98 -35.15 -25.00
C THR A 254 16.64 -36.53 -25.53
#